data_ee0c868167142bc3ca24bb832391ba3e
#
_entry.id   ee0c868167142bc3ca24bb832391ba3e
#
_cell.length_a   1.000
_cell.length_b   1.000
_cell.length_c   1.000
_cell.angle_alpha   90.00
_cell.angle_beta   90.00
_cell.angle_gamma   90.00
#
_symmetry.space_group_name_H-M   'P 1'
#
loop_
_entity.id
_entity.type
_entity.pdbx_description
1 polymer ?
#
loop_
_entity_poly.entity_id
_entity_poly.type
_entity_poly.pdbx_seq_one_letter_code
_entity_poly.pdbx_strand_id
1 'polypeptide(L)' 'MDKFKVIIVEDVKLELKGTEEIFRHEIPNAEVIGTAMTEAEFWELLNKQLPDMVLLD' A
#
# COMPACT_ATOMS: atom_id res chain seq x y z
N MET A 1 1.98 15.64 12.99
CA MET A 1 2.00 15.69 11.51
C MET A 1 1.21 14.53 10.95
N ASP A 2 0.35 14.81 9.99
CA ASP A 2 -0.47 13.76 9.40
C ASP A 2 0.36 12.86 8.52
N LYS A 3 0.04 11.58 8.55
CA LYS A 3 0.68 10.61 7.67
C LYS A 3 -0.05 10.60 6.32
N PHE A 4 0.70 10.36 5.25
CA PHE A 4 0.06 10.14 3.97
C PHE A 4 -0.25 8.63 3.81
N LYS A 5 -1.38 8.35 3.20
CA LYS A 5 -1.92 7.00 3.11
C LYS A 5 -1.53 6.35 1.80
N VAL A 6 -1.02 5.12 1.88
CA VAL A 6 -0.48 4.41 0.74
C VAL A 6 -1.17 3.07 0.57
N ILE A 7 -1.54 2.74 -0.66
CA ILE A 7 -1.94 1.38 -1.04
C ILE A 7 -0.84 0.83 -1.92
N ILE A 8 -0.37 -0.38 -1.63
CA ILE A 8 0.65 -1.04 -2.41
C ILE A 8 0.00 -2.16 -3.22
N VAL A 9 0.22 -2.16 -4.53
CA VAL A 9 -0.29 -3.19 -5.43
C VAL A 9 0.90 -3.90 -6.06
N GLU A 10 1.03 -5.19 -5.77
CA GLU A 10 2.15 -6.00 -6.24
C GLU A 10 1.71 -7.45 -6.30
N ASP A 11 1.88 -8.10 -7.45
CA ASP A 11 1.40 -9.47 -7.65
C ASP A 11 2.38 -10.53 -7.15
N VAL A 12 3.59 -10.16 -6.79
CA VAL A 12 4.58 -11.08 -6.22
C VAL A 12 4.61 -10.88 -4.72
N LYS A 13 4.17 -11.89 -3.97
CA LYS A 13 3.99 -11.79 -2.53
C LYS A 13 5.27 -11.38 -1.79
N LEU A 14 6.40 -11.95 -2.18
CA LEU A 14 7.67 -11.65 -1.51
C LEU A 14 8.07 -10.18 -1.73
N GLU A 15 7.86 -9.68 -2.94
CA GLU A 15 8.15 -8.28 -3.25
C GLU A 15 7.18 -7.35 -2.55
N LEU A 16 5.91 -7.76 -2.43
CA LEU A 16 4.93 -6.98 -1.70
C LEU A 16 5.35 -6.81 -0.23
N LYS A 17 5.76 -7.90 0.40
CA LYS A 17 6.21 -7.85 1.79
C LYS A 17 7.44 -6.97 1.95
N GLY A 18 8.39 -7.07 1.02
CA GLY A 18 9.59 -6.25 1.07
C GLY A 18 9.28 -4.77 0.96
N THR A 19 8.41 -4.41 0.04
CA THR A 19 7.99 -3.02 -0.15
C THR A 19 7.25 -2.51 1.08
N GLU A 20 6.36 -3.32 1.63
CA GLU A 20 5.61 -2.95 2.82
C GLU A 20 6.54 -2.68 4.01
N GLU A 21 7.56 -3.52 4.19
CA GLU A 21 8.53 -3.34 5.26
C GLU A 21 9.31 -2.04 5.09
N ILE A 22 9.69 -1.71 3.86
CA ILE A 22 10.39 -0.46 3.58
C ILE A 22 9.53 0.74 4.00
N PHE A 23 8.26 0.74 3.63
CA PHE A 23 7.37 1.83 4.02
C PHE A 23 7.21 1.94 5.52
N ARG A 24 7.10 0.81 6.21
CA ARG A 24 6.90 0.82 7.66
C ARG A 24 8.13 1.28 8.42
N HIS A 25 9.32 0.92 7.95
CA HIS A 25 10.55 1.15 8.70
C HIS A 25 11.38 2.32 8.20
N GLU A 26 11.28 2.66 6.90
CA GLU A 26 12.12 3.69 6.30
C GLU A 26 11.38 4.98 5.98
N ILE A 27 10.06 4.94 5.95
CA ILE A 27 9.26 6.11 5.60
C ILE A 27 8.23 6.36 6.69
N PRO A 28 8.65 7.00 7.80
CA PRO A 28 7.82 7.07 9.00
C PRO A 28 6.53 7.89 8.86
N ASN A 29 6.46 8.79 7.88
CA ASN A 29 5.24 9.55 7.66
C ASN A 29 4.29 8.91 6.65
N ALA A 30 4.62 7.70 6.19
CA ALA A 30 3.72 6.95 5.33
C ALA A 30 2.94 5.94 6.17
N GLU A 31 1.66 5.82 5.87
CA GLU A 31 0.81 4.81 6.49
C GLU A 31 0.29 3.88 5.41
N VAL A 32 0.68 2.59 5.48
CA VAL A 32 0.19 1.59 4.53
C VAL A 32 -1.21 1.18 4.99
N ILE A 33 -2.23 1.65 4.27
CA ILE A 33 -3.61 1.37 4.65
C ILE A 33 -4.13 0.09 4.01
N GLY A 34 -3.41 -0.47 3.05
CA GLY A 34 -3.80 -1.74 2.47
C GLY A 34 -2.80 -2.20 1.43
N THR A 35 -2.83 -3.49 1.17
CA THR A 35 -2.02 -4.12 0.14
C THR A 35 -2.92 -4.98 -0.74
N ALA A 36 -2.59 -5.05 -2.03
CA ALA A 36 -3.36 -5.84 -2.98
C ALA A 36 -2.42 -6.59 -3.90
N MET A 37 -2.78 -7.83 -4.21
CA MET A 37 -2.05 -8.65 -5.17
C MET A 37 -2.81 -8.77 -6.49
N THR A 38 -4.05 -8.33 -6.51
CA THR A 38 -4.90 -8.39 -7.70
C THR A 38 -5.66 -7.07 -7.85
N GLU A 39 -6.16 -6.85 -9.06
CA GLU A 39 -6.98 -5.68 -9.32
C GLU A 39 -8.25 -5.68 -8.48
N ALA A 40 -8.87 -6.84 -8.32
CA ALA A 40 -10.09 -6.94 -7.52
C ALA A 40 -9.86 -6.51 -6.07
N GLU A 41 -8.73 -6.95 -5.47
CA GLU A 41 -8.38 -6.54 -4.11
C GLU A 41 -8.16 -5.04 -4.01
N PHE A 42 -7.53 -4.48 -5.05
CA PHE A 42 -7.28 -3.03 -5.09
C PHE A 42 -8.60 -2.26 -5.07
N TRP A 43 -9.56 -2.66 -5.90
CA TRP A 43 -10.86 -1.98 -5.93
C TRP A 43 -11.60 -2.09 -4.62
N GLU A 44 -11.50 -3.23 -3.94
CA GLU A 44 -12.11 -3.38 -2.61
C GLU A 44 -11.52 -2.40 -1.61
N LEU A 45 -10.20 -2.21 -1.65
CA LEU A 45 -9.54 -1.27 -0.75
C LEU A 45 -9.99 0.17 -1.04
N LEU A 46 -10.10 0.53 -2.31
CA LEU A 46 -10.55 1.88 -2.68
C LEU A 46 -11.97 2.16 -2.20
N ASN A 47 -12.81 1.14 -2.15
CA ASN A 47 -14.18 1.30 -1.66
C ASN A 47 -14.23 1.57 -0.16
N LYS A 48 -13.19 1.21 0.56
CA LYS A 48 -13.14 1.41 2.00
C LYS A 48 -12.51 2.73 2.39
N GLN A 49 -11.42 3.09 1.71
CA GLN A 49 -10.69 4.30 2.04
C GLN A 49 -9.84 4.74 0.85
N LEU A 50 -9.88 6.02 0.53
CA LEU A 50 -9.06 6.56 -0.55
C LEU A 50 -7.65 6.84 -0.06
N PRO A 51 -6.63 6.40 -0.79
CA PRO A 51 -5.25 6.69 -0.43
C PRO A 51 -4.81 8.04 -0.98
N ASP A 52 -3.68 8.53 -0.48
CA ASP A 52 -3.00 9.66 -1.07
C ASP A 52 -2.08 9.22 -2.20
N MET A 53 -1.61 7.96 -2.13
CA MET A 53 -0.68 7.43 -3.12
C MET A 53 -0.95 5.94 -3.33
N VAL A 54 -0.82 5.51 -4.58
CA VAL A 54 -0.87 4.09 -4.94
C VAL A 54 0.47 3.73 -5.56
N LEU A 55 1.13 2.74 -5.00
CA LEU A 55 2.37 2.23 -5.57
C LEU A 55 2.03 0.98 -6.38
N LEU A 56 2.22 1.08 -7.68
CA LEU A 56 1.97 -0.03 -8.61
C LEU A 56 3.29 -0.60 -9.09
N ASP A 57 3.40 -1.90 -9.03
CA ASP A 57 4.58 -2.57 -9.57
C ASP A 57 4.19 -3.75 -10.46
#